data_162e4d0f67a2f144541741fe5d960744
#
_entry.id   162e4d0f67a2f144541741fe5d960744
#
_cell.length_a   1.000
_cell.length_b   1.000
_cell.length_c   1.000
_cell.angle_alpha   90.00
_cell.angle_beta   90.00
_cell.angle_gamma   90.00
#
_symmetry.space_group_name_H-M   'P 1'
#
loop_
_entity.id
_entity.type
_entity.pdbx_description
1 polymer ?
#
loop_
_entity_poly.entity_id
_entity_poly.type
_entity_poly.pdbx_seq_one_letter_code
_entity_poly.pdbx_strand_id
1 'polypeptide(L)'
;MAADADERTPLLKIKSGAGAVKRVGRGLWSPSNRILFAGFLVSLTLGLTQVPIIYVFRVMACETFYESHAPYDGPASEMCHRREIDANTATQVSILGMTTSVCGILNLFICGDLIKRWGTRWALISQTGLLGIRVSCQVLAVSQGAQKGIDMMQYTQLIGIFGGPRGYMLVLNTAIAEVVERRKHTGVFGRLQGAVMIGTAIGYLLGGVLGDVFGITSPFIAAIGCFASATIYGAIFWPASPEKTDEMDGKTTPGASGFLAPIKVLMPSKYRLESGKIVKNYGLVFLALGIFFGVFATGYAPILIQMYATSRFNFGTTENGILMSGNSWIRGIFLMFIFPEIIDSGRRWFASSSHAGALQKTLTQEERSVIPTHPEDMDPAPGLMNASEPTKAPPEEEDEDSTFDLFFLRWSLVVDGIVTSLAAWATEGWHVYAAAFLPPFASGSAPAAKGVITEMCPPHMRQDALSAITLVESAATLTTQGIFGFIFATLSEMGKPNLTFFVNAALAVVAVGILLLAHYPPLNSTRVEDEAIEEISESS
;
A
#
# COMPACT_ATOMS: atom_id res chain seq x y z
N MET A 1 -20.67 -47.91 55.14
CA MET A 1 -20.29 -46.64 55.79
C MET A 1 -20.02 -45.65 54.64
N ALA A 2 -20.80 -44.62 54.65
CA ALA A 2 -20.97 -43.66 53.56
C ALA A 2 -19.75 -42.74 53.37
N ALA A 3 -19.52 -42.35 52.16
CA ALA A 3 -18.79 -41.14 51.81
C ALA A 3 -19.54 -40.45 50.68
N ASP A 4 -20.14 -39.31 51.01
CA ASP A 4 -20.86 -38.40 50.15
C ASP A 4 -19.91 -37.74 49.13
N ALA A 5 -20.29 -37.75 47.88
CA ALA A 5 -19.73 -36.93 46.83
C ALA A 5 -20.59 -35.67 46.70
N ASP A 6 -20.04 -34.50 47.05
CA ASP A 6 -20.69 -33.21 46.90
C ASP A 6 -20.27 -32.58 45.58
N GLU A 7 -21.19 -32.67 44.62
CA GLU A 7 -21.07 -32.17 43.23
C GLU A 7 -21.52 -30.71 43.21
N ARG A 8 -20.59 -29.75 43.34
CA ARG A 8 -20.89 -28.30 43.18
C ARG A 8 -20.54 -27.80 41.81
N THR A 9 -21.51 -27.78 40.94
CA THR A 9 -21.49 -26.98 39.70
C THR A 9 -21.38 -25.49 40.01
N PRO A 10 -20.43 -24.74 39.41
CA PRO A 10 -20.35 -23.30 39.60
C PRO A 10 -21.40 -22.58 38.77
N LEU A 11 -22.37 -21.98 39.44
CA LEU A 11 -23.34 -21.05 38.88
C LEU A 11 -22.65 -19.91 38.09
N LEU A 12 -23.01 -19.75 36.85
CA LEU A 12 -22.65 -18.62 35.98
C LEU A 12 -23.06 -17.29 36.64
N LYS A 13 -22.10 -16.57 37.21
CA LYS A 13 -22.27 -15.18 37.64
C LYS A 13 -22.49 -14.30 36.43
N ILE A 14 -23.72 -13.88 36.19
CA ILE A 14 -24.07 -12.80 35.27
C ILE A 14 -23.36 -11.53 35.76
N LYS A 15 -22.25 -11.16 35.08
CA LYS A 15 -21.56 -9.90 35.35
C LYS A 15 -22.43 -8.74 34.88
N SER A 16 -22.84 -7.88 35.83
CA SER A 16 -23.64 -6.69 35.60
C SER A 16 -23.09 -5.82 34.46
N GLY A 17 -23.99 -5.26 33.64
CA GLY A 17 -23.68 -4.45 32.47
C GLY A 17 -22.77 -3.22 32.71
N ALA A 18 -22.65 -2.76 33.97
CA ALA A 18 -21.74 -1.67 34.38
C ALA A 18 -20.25 -2.02 34.23
N GLY A 19 -19.86 -3.30 34.35
CA GLY A 19 -18.48 -3.76 34.13
C GLY A 19 -18.11 -3.85 32.65
N ALA A 20 -19.07 -4.13 31.79
CA ALA A 20 -18.87 -4.17 30.34
C ALA A 20 -18.67 -2.76 29.78
N VAL A 21 -19.47 -1.79 30.17
CA VAL A 21 -19.34 -0.38 29.75
C VAL A 21 -18.01 0.23 30.23
N LYS A 22 -17.54 -0.07 31.44
CA LYS A 22 -16.21 0.37 31.92
C LYS A 22 -15.05 -0.29 31.17
N ARG A 23 -15.18 -1.54 30.70
CA ARG A 23 -14.15 -2.21 29.85
C ARG A 23 -14.12 -1.66 28.44
N VAL A 24 -15.26 -1.35 27.84
CA VAL A 24 -15.36 -0.70 26.53
C VAL A 24 -14.76 0.71 26.60
N GLY A 25 -15.04 1.50 27.62
CA GLY A 25 -14.46 2.82 27.81
C GLY A 25 -12.93 2.81 27.97
N ARG A 26 -12.35 1.82 28.69
CA ARG A 26 -10.89 1.65 28.78
C ARG A 26 -10.26 1.18 27.46
N GLY A 27 -10.99 0.40 26.65
CA GLY A 27 -10.54 -0.06 25.34
C GLY A 27 -10.48 1.06 24.31
N LEU A 28 -11.46 1.96 24.29
CA LEU A 28 -11.53 3.11 23.38
C LEU A 28 -10.38 4.12 23.59
N TRP A 29 -9.86 4.26 24.81
CA TRP A 29 -8.78 5.17 25.17
C TRP A 29 -7.40 4.50 25.24
N SER A 30 -7.26 3.28 24.71
CA SER A 30 -5.94 2.64 24.62
C SER A 30 -4.99 3.48 23.76
N PRO A 31 -3.67 3.49 24.05
CA PRO A 31 -2.69 4.26 23.27
C PRO A 31 -2.76 3.96 21.76
N SER A 32 -2.94 2.69 21.41
CA SER A 32 -3.13 2.23 20.05
C SER A 32 -4.34 2.89 19.37
N ASN A 33 -5.50 2.95 20.03
CA ASN A 33 -6.70 3.55 19.44
C ASN A 33 -6.59 5.07 19.25
N ARG A 34 -5.79 5.75 20.08
CA ARG A 34 -5.51 7.19 19.91
C ARG A 34 -4.70 7.43 18.63
N ILE A 35 -3.72 6.56 18.32
CA ILE A 35 -2.94 6.62 17.09
C ILE A 35 -3.83 6.33 15.86
N LEU A 36 -4.70 5.30 15.96
CA LEU A 36 -5.67 4.97 14.90
C LEU A 36 -6.60 6.13 14.60
N PHE A 37 -7.11 6.83 15.63
CA PHE A 37 -7.98 7.99 15.46
C PHE A 37 -7.26 9.17 14.82
N ALA A 38 -5.99 9.44 15.18
CA ALA A 38 -5.17 10.43 14.49
C ALA A 38 -5.03 10.05 13.01
N GLY A 39 -4.76 8.76 12.71
CA GLY A 39 -4.70 8.22 11.37
C GLY A 39 -5.96 8.50 10.55
N PHE A 40 -7.10 8.19 11.11
CA PHE A 40 -8.41 8.47 10.53
C PHE A 40 -8.61 9.96 10.26
N LEU A 41 -8.38 10.82 11.27
CA LEU A 41 -8.68 12.27 11.19
C LEU A 41 -7.85 12.98 10.11
N VAL A 42 -6.56 12.70 10.05
CA VAL A 42 -5.68 13.34 9.04
C VAL A 42 -5.97 12.79 7.64
N SER A 43 -6.27 11.49 7.51
CA SER A 43 -6.61 10.90 6.21
C SER A 43 -7.95 11.41 5.68
N LEU A 44 -8.93 11.61 6.57
CA LEU A 44 -10.18 12.31 6.24
C LEU A 44 -9.88 13.72 5.71
N THR A 45 -9.01 14.45 6.40
CA THR A 45 -8.68 15.83 6.04
C THR A 45 -7.96 15.91 4.68
N LEU A 46 -7.03 14.99 4.42
CA LEU A 46 -6.36 14.89 3.11
C LEU A 46 -7.39 14.56 2.00
N GLY A 47 -8.34 13.68 2.28
CA GLY A 47 -9.42 13.32 1.37
C GLY A 47 -10.31 14.52 0.99
N LEU A 48 -10.60 15.43 1.94
CA LEU A 48 -11.43 16.61 1.69
C LEU A 48 -10.93 17.48 0.53
N THR A 49 -9.62 17.59 0.35
CA THR A 49 -9.01 18.46 -0.68
C THR A 49 -8.65 17.72 -1.97
N GLN A 50 -8.53 16.39 -1.93
CA GLN A 50 -8.01 15.61 -3.06
C GLN A 50 -8.91 15.62 -4.29
N VAL A 51 -10.22 15.54 -4.12
CA VAL A 51 -11.19 15.57 -5.23
C VAL A 51 -11.34 17.00 -5.77
N PRO A 52 -11.61 18.03 -4.94
CA PRO A 52 -11.77 19.38 -5.42
C PRO A 52 -10.56 19.97 -6.12
N ILE A 53 -9.34 19.53 -5.80
CA ILE A 53 -8.11 20.12 -6.34
C ILE A 53 -8.02 20.00 -7.88
N ILE A 54 -8.49 18.90 -8.46
CA ILE A 54 -8.51 18.72 -9.91
C ILE A 54 -9.48 19.71 -10.55
N TYR A 55 -10.64 19.91 -9.94
CA TYR A 55 -11.63 20.86 -10.41
C TYR A 55 -11.14 22.31 -10.29
N VAL A 56 -10.43 22.65 -9.21
CA VAL A 56 -9.76 23.95 -9.04
C VAL A 56 -8.79 24.23 -10.17
N PHE A 57 -7.92 23.27 -10.51
CA PHE A 57 -6.99 23.43 -11.63
C PHE A 57 -7.72 23.62 -12.96
N ARG A 58 -8.83 22.92 -13.18
CA ARG A 58 -9.64 23.10 -14.39
C ARG A 58 -10.23 24.49 -14.50
N VAL A 59 -10.77 25.03 -13.40
CA VAL A 59 -11.33 26.38 -13.38
C VAL A 59 -10.23 27.43 -13.63
N MET A 60 -9.10 27.34 -12.94
CA MET A 60 -7.97 28.26 -13.13
C MET A 60 -7.36 28.16 -14.53
N ALA A 61 -7.26 26.97 -15.11
CA ALA A 61 -6.79 26.76 -16.48
C ALA A 61 -7.77 27.37 -17.51
N CYS A 62 -9.07 27.28 -17.24
CA CYS A 62 -10.13 27.91 -18.03
C CYS A 62 -10.01 29.46 -18.00
N GLU A 63 -9.85 30.03 -16.81
CA GLU A 63 -9.63 31.46 -16.62
C GLU A 63 -8.38 31.93 -17.38
N THR A 64 -7.24 31.23 -17.21
CA THR A 64 -5.99 31.53 -17.93
C THR A 64 -6.15 31.48 -19.44
N PHE A 65 -6.93 30.51 -19.95
CA PHE A 65 -7.19 30.39 -21.39
C PHE A 65 -7.93 31.62 -21.93
N TYR A 66 -8.97 32.09 -21.23
CA TYR A 66 -9.76 33.24 -21.67
C TYR A 66 -9.13 34.63 -21.37
N GLU A 67 -8.06 34.70 -20.58
CA GLU A 67 -7.21 35.88 -20.50
C GLU A 67 -6.49 36.19 -21.84
N SER A 68 -6.20 35.17 -22.61
CA SER A 68 -5.46 35.28 -23.89
C SER A 68 -6.31 35.07 -25.13
N HIS A 69 -7.56 34.64 -25.00
CA HIS A 69 -8.49 34.34 -26.09
C HIS A 69 -9.76 35.18 -26.02
N ALA A 70 -10.48 35.29 -27.14
CA ALA A 70 -11.76 36.00 -27.18
C ALA A 70 -12.77 35.42 -26.17
N PRO A 71 -13.64 36.24 -25.58
CA PRO A 71 -14.69 35.79 -24.68
C PRO A 71 -15.57 34.72 -25.34
N TYR A 72 -16.05 33.80 -24.53
CA TYR A 72 -16.93 32.72 -24.98
C TYR A 72 -18.38 33.22 -25.08
N ASP A 73 -18.99 33.14 -26.27
CA ASP A 73 -20.35 33.59 -26.53
C ASP A 73 -21.44 32.52 -26.32
N GLY A 74 -21.05 31.31 -25.84
CA GLY A 74 -21.95 30.19 -25.62
C GLY A 74 -22.43 30.05 -24.18
N PRO A 75 -23.13 28.93 -23.84
CA PRO A 75 -23.59 28.64 -22.50
C PRO A 75 -22.44 28.55 -21.49
N ALA A 76 -22.57 29.18 -20.31
CA ALA A 76 -21.53 29.19 -19.28
C ALA A 76 -21.10 27.77 -18.85
N SER A 77 -21.99 26.79 -18.94
CA SER A 77 -21.72 25.37 -18.64
C SER A 77 -20.70 24.73 -19.58
N GLU A 78 -20.57 25.24 -20.80
CA GLU A 78 -19.67 24.68 -21.83
C GLU A 78 -18.37 25.48 -21.98
N MET A 79 -18.26 26.63 -21.31
CA MET A 79 -17.12 27.54 -21.42
C MET A 79 -15.77 26.84 -21.20
N CYS A 80 -15.67 25.96 -20.19
CA CYS A 80 -14.44 25.27 -19.85
C CYS A 80 -14.29 23.89 -20.53
N HIS A 81 -15.13 23.55 -21.53
CA HIS A 81 -15.12 22.28 -22.26
C HIS A 81 -14.30 22.35 -23.56
N ARG A 82 -13.02 22.68 -23.43
CA ARG A 82 -12.08 22.72 -24.56
C ARG A 82 -10.92 21.77 -24.33
N ARG A 83 -10.45 21.15 -25.41
CA ARG A 83 -9.35 20.16 -25.36
C ARG A 83 -8.06 20.76 -24.79
N GLU A 84 -7.80 22.03 -25.13
CA GLU A 84 -6.63 22.79 -24.66
C GLU A 84 -6.68 23.01 -23.14
N ILE A 85 -7.87 23.29 -22.60
CA ILE A 85 -8.11 23.47 -21.15
C ILE A 85 -7.93 22.12 -20.43
N ASP A 86 -8.49 21.03 -20.97
CA ASP A 86 -8.34 19.69 -20.39
C ASP A 86 -6.87 19.25 -20.40
N ALA A 87 -6.13 19.50 -21.50
CA ALA A 87 -4.71 19.20 -21.61
C ALA A 87 -3.86 19.99 -20.60
N ASN A 88 -4.11 21.31 -20.48
CA ASN A 88 -3.42 22.14 -19.49
C ASN A 88 -3.74 21.67 -18.06
N THR A 89 -4.99 21.37 -17.74
CA THR A 89 -5.39 20.81 -16.44
C THR A 89 -4.63 19.54 -16.12
N ALA A 90 -4.55 18.61 -17.08
CA ALA A 90 -3.82 17.35 -16.93
C ALA A 90 -2.32 17.58 -16.68
N THR A 91 -1.73 18.52 -17.39
CA THR A 91 -0.32 18.90 -17.21
C THR A 91 -0.08 19.47 -15.82
N GLN A 92 -0.91 20.39 -15.37
CA GLN A 92 -0.77 21.02 -14.04
C GLN A 92 -0.97 20.01 -12.89
N VAL A 93 -1.95 19.11 -13.00
CA VAL A 93 -2.18 18.04 -12.03
C VAL A 93 -0.98 17.08 -12.00
N SER A 94 -0.36 16.80 -13.14
CA SER A 94 0.83 15.95 -13.21
C SER A 94 2.05 16.58 -12.56
N ILE A 95 2.29 17.87 -12.81
CA ILE A 95 3.35 18.65 -12.15
C ILE A 95 3.12 18.64 -10.64
N LEU A 96 1.89 18.89 -10.18
CA LEU A 96 1.52 18.84 -8.77
C LEU A 96 1.85 17.46 -8.16
N GLY A 97 1.46 16.38 -8.83
CA GLY A 97 1.70 15.02 -8.38
C GLY A 97 3.19 14.67 -8.29
N MET A 98 3.98 15.04 -9.32
CA MET A 98 5.43 14.85 -9.32
C MET A 98 6.11 15.64 -8.20
N THR A 99 5.80 16.92 -8.07
CA THR A 99 6.37 17.80 -7.03
C THR A 99 6.02 17.28 -5.64
N THR A 100 4.76 16.89 -5.41
CA THR A 100 4.31 16.30 -4.13
C THR A 100 5.06 15.00 -3.83
N SER A 101 5.34 14.17 -4.83
CA SER A 101 6.05 12.91 -4.66
C SER A 101 7.53 13.13 -4.30
N VAL A 102 8.21 14.05 -4.98
CA VAL A 102 9.60 14.43 -4.68
C VAL A 102 9.70 15.05 -3.28
N CYS A 103 8.83 16.03 -2.98
CA CYS A 103 8.78 16.66 -1.65
C CYS A 103 8.48 15.63 -0.56
N GLY A 104 7.61 14.64 -0.84
CA GLY A 104 7.29 13.56 0.09
C GLY A 104 8.47 12.62 0.38
N ILE A 105 9.33 12.35 -0.60
CA ILE A 105 10.57 11.58 -0.37
C ILE A 105 11.52 12.36 0.53
N LEU A 106 11.75 13.65 0.24
CA LEU A 106 12.57 14.51 1.09
C LEU A 106 12.01 14.64 2.52
N ASN A 107 10.68 14.73 2.63
CA ASN A 107 9.99 14.77 3.91
C ASN A 107 10.27 13.56 4.80
N LEU A 108 10.40 12.35 4.23
CA LEU A 108 10.71 11.15 5.03
C LEU A 108 12.03 11.30 5.79
N PHE A 109 13.06 11.88 5.17
CA PHE A 109 14.36 12.09 5.83
C PHE A 109 14.26 13.10 6.96
N ILE A 110 13.64 14.25 6.68
CA ILE A 110 13.47 15.32 7.67
C ILE A 110 12.61 14.83 8.83
N CYS A 111 11.51 14.12 8.53
CA CYS A 111 10.63 13.56 9.54
C CYS A 111 11.33 12.48 10.38
N GLY A 112 12.16 11.62 9.76
CA GLY A 112 12.95 10.61 10.47
C GLY A 112 13.94 11.23 11.45
N ASP A 113 14.65 12.30 11.04
CA ASP A 113 15.54 13.06 11.93
C ASP A 113 14.77 13.76 13.07
N LEU A 114 13.60 14.33 12.74
CA LEU A 114 12.73 14.98 13.72
C LEU A 114 12.23 14.00 14.79
N ILE A 115 11.83 12.78 14.38
CA ILE A 115 11.41 11.71 15.32
C ILE A 115 12.56 11.32 16.25
N LYS A 116 13.78 11.19 15.72
CA LYS A 116 14.96 10.84 16.51
C LYS A 116 15.32 11.91 17.54
N ARG A 117 15.22 13.20 17.19
CA ARG A 117 15.60 14.32 18.06
C ARG A 117 14.52 14.72 19.05
N TRP A 118 13.27 14.80 18.60
CA TRP A 118 12.17 15.41 19.37
C TRP A 118 11.02 14.45 19.68
N GLY A 119 11.10 13.21 19.17
CA GLY A 119 10.11 12.18 19.39
C GLY A 119 8.89 12.27 18.49
N THR A 120 8.04 11.23 18.55
CA THR A 120 6.87 11.06 17.66
C THR A 120 5.79 12.13 17.86
N ARG A 121 5.63 12.68 19.10
CA ARG A 121 4.64 13.72 19.40
C ARG A 121 4.92 15.02 18.65
N TRP A 122 6.13 15.55 18.74
CA TRP A 122 6.52 16.80 18.08
C TRP A 122 6.59 16.63 16.57
N ALA A 123 7.00 15.45 16.11
CA ALA A 123 6.95 15.12 14.69
C ALA A 123 5.51 15.15 14.15
N LEU A 124 4.52 14.58 14.88
CA LEU A 124 3.12 14.64 14.49
C LEU A 124 2.61 16.09 14.38
N ILE A 125 2.85 16.89 15.43
CA ILE A 125 2.43 18.31 15.47
C ILE A 125 3.01 19.08 14.27
N SER A 126 4.30 18.89 13.97
CA SER A 126 4.96 19.51 12.83
C SER A 126 4.32 19.06 11.50
N GLN A 127 4.13 17.74 11.30
CA GLN A 127 3.58 17.22 10.05
C GLN A 127 2.15 17.73 9.81
N THR A 128 1.28 17.68 10.82
CA THR A 128 -0.12 18.11 10.68
C THR A 128 -0.26 19.64 10.61
N GLY A 129 0.51 20.39 11.40
CA GLY A 129 0.50 21.86 11.40
C GLY A 129 0.98 22.44 10.07
N LEU A 130 2.07 21.92 9.51
CA LEU A 130 2.58 22.37 8.21
C LEU A 130 1.66 22.01 7.05
N LEU A 131 0.95 20.86 7.12
CA LEU A 131 -0.13 20.56 6.17
C LEU A 131 -1.27 21.57 6.26
N GLY A 132 -1.67 22.00 7.47
CA GLY A 132 -2.66 23.05 7.66
C GLY A 132 -2.22 24.38 7.03
N ILE A 133 -0.97 24.80 7.25
CA ILE A 133 -0.38 26.01 6.63
C ILE A 133 -0.40 25.88 5.10
N ARG A 134 0.01 24.72 4.56
CA ARG A 134 -0.02 24.48 3.11
C ARG A 134 -1.42 24.67 2.54
N VAL A 135 -2.45 24.09 3.16
CA VAL A 135 -3.84 24.21 2.70
C VAL A 135 -4.33 25.66 2.84
N SER A 136 -3.92 26.40 3.88
CA SER A 136 -4.23 27.83 4.00
C SER A 136 -3.65 28.64 2.82
N CYS A 137 -2.41 28.36 2.42
CA CYS A 137 -1.81 28.97 1.23
C CYS A 137 -2.55 28.55 -0.06
N GLN A 138 -3.08 27.31 -0.15
CA GLN A 138 -3.89 26.89 -1.28
C GLN A 138 -5.23 27.64 -1.38
N VAL A 139 -5.87 27.97 -0.26
CA VAL A 139 -7.07 28.85 -0.25
C VAL A 139 -6.75 30.21 -0.86
N LEU A 140 -5.61 30.80 -0.50
CA LEU A 140 -5.16 32.05 -1.11
C LEU A 140 -4.87 31.89 -2.62
N ALA A 141 -4.29 30.77 -3.04
CA ALA A 141 -4.05 30.47 -4.44
C ALA A 141 -5.37 30.41 -5.25
N VAL A 142 -6.39 29.72 -4.71
CA VAL A 142 -7.72 29.67 -5.34
C VAL A 142 -8.35 31.06 -5.46
N SER A 143 -8.18 31.94 -4.46
CA SER A 143 -8.71 33.31 -4.51
C SER A 143 -8.01 34.23 -5.52
N GLN A 144 -6.75 33.94 -5.89
CA GLN A 144 -6.04 34.67 -6.94
C GLN A 144 -6.50 34.29 -8.36
N GLY A 145 -6.91 33.04 -8.56
CA GLY A 145 -7.37 32.53 -9.85
C GLY A 145 -6.29 32.49 -10.94
N ALA A 146 -6.71 32.12 -12.16
CA ALA A 146 -5.90 32.11 -13.38
C ALA A 146 -4.47 31.54 -13.20
N GLN A 147 -3.49 31.99 -14.01
CA GLN A 147 -2.11 31.51 -13.98
C GLN A 147 -1.41 31.76 -12.62
N LYS A 148 -1.68 32.89 -11.97
CA LYS A 148 -1.08 33.20 -10.66
C LYS A 148 -1.54 32.23 -9.59
N GLY A 149 -2.81 31.83 -9.62
CA GLY A 149 -3.35 30.81 -8.73
C GLY A 149 -2.70 29.44 -8.95
N ILE A 150 -2.50 29.04 -10.22
CA ILE A 150 -1.81 27.80 -10.59
C ILE A 150 -0.38 27.79 -10.05
N ASP A 151 0.40 28.84 -10.32
CA ASP A 151 1.78 28.95 -9.88
C ASP A 151 1.89 28.90 -8.35
N MET A 152 1.04 29.64 -7.64
CA MET A 152 0.99 29.62 -6.18
C MET A 152 0.63 28.24 -5.65
N MET A 153 -0.32 27.53 -6.28
CA MET A 153 -0.71 26.16 -5.91
C MET A 153 0.48 25.19 -6.04
N GLN A 154 1.30 25.34 -7.10
CA GLN A 154 2.51 24.53 -7.30
C GLN A 154 3.57 24.84 -6.24
N TYR A 155 3.85 26.11 -5.95
CA TYR A 155 4.84 26.49 -4.94
C TYR A 155 4.48 26.02 -3.52
N THR A 156 3.18 25.95 -3.18
CA THR A 156 2.76 25.46 -1.86
C THR A 156 3.18 24.01 -1.59
N GLN A 157 3.46 23.22 -2.65
CA GLN A 157 3.93 21.84 -2.50
C GLN A 157 5.31 21.76 -1.83
N LEU A 158 6.15 22.79 -1.93
CA LEU A 158 7.47 22.84 -1.28
C LEU A 158 7.37 22.78 0.25
N ILE A 159 6.26 23.27 0.83
CA ILE A 159 6.00 23.12 2.27
C ILE A 159 5.93 21.65 2.65
N GLY A 160 5.53 20.78 1.70
CA GLY A 160 5.48 19.33 1.85
C GLY A 160 6.83 18.67 2.15
N ILE A 161 7.97 19.34 1.94
CA ILE A 161 9.30 18.88 2.34
C ILE A 161 9.40 18.77 3.86
N PHE A 162 8.84 19.73 4.58
CA PHE A 162 8.91 19.81 6.04
C PHE A 162 7.70 19.17 6.74
N GLY A 163 6.54 19.14 6.07
CA GLY A 163 5.31 18.54 6.58
C GLY A 163 4.44 17.96 5.46
N GLY A 164 4.33 16.64 5.39
CA GLY A 164 3.66 15.95 4.29
C GLY A 164 3.03 14.60 4.66
N PRO A 165 2.18 14.06 3.77
CA PRO A 165 1.46 12.81 4.04
C PRO A 165 2.38 11.62 4.32
N ARG A 166 3.57 11.55 3.68
CA ARG A 166 4.52 10.44 3.87
C ARG A 166 5.19 10.50 5.23
N GLY A 167 5.66 11.69 5.66
CA GLY A 167 6.23 11.88 6.99
C GLY A 167 5.20 11.61 8.10
N TYR A 168 3.96 12.07 7.90
CA TYR A 168 2.86 11.75 8.80
C TYR A 168 2.65 10.23 8.96
N MET A 169 2.62 9.45 7.86
CA MET A 169 2.50 8.00 7.93
C MET A 169 3.70 7.34 8.62
N LEU A 170 4.91 7.88 8.44
CA LEU A 170 6.10 7.42 9.16
C LEU A 170 5.93 7.61 10.68
N VAL A 171 5.42 8.77 11.12
CA VAL A 171 5.15 9.04 12.55
C VAL A 171 4.16 8.05 13.13
N LEU A 172 3.05 7.76 12.43
CA LEU A 172 2.04 6.80 12.89
C LEU A 172 2.63 5.38 13.03
N ASN A 173 3.36 4.94 12.00
CA ASN A 173 3.98 3.61 12.01
C ASN A 173 5.01 3.48 13.14
N THR A 174 5.84 4.49 13.34
CA THR A 174 6.84 4.52 14.42
C THR A 174 6.17 4.49 15.79
N ALA A 175 5.11 5.30 15.99
CA ALA A 175 4.39 5.34 17.26
C ALA A 175 3.69 4.00 17.58
N ILE A 176 3.15 3.30 16.57
CA ILE A 176 2.60 1.95 16.78
C ILE A 176 3.71 0.98 17.18
N ALA A 177 4.86 1.03 16.52
CA ALA A 177 5.99 0.16 16.83
C ALA A 177 6.54 0.39 18.24
N GLU A 178 6.47 1.63 18.77
CA GLU A 178 6.90 1.97 20.14
C GLU A 178 5.90 1.54 21.21
N VAL A 179 4.58 1.57 20.91
CA VAL A 179 3.51 1.41 21.91
C VAL A 179 2.93 0.00 21.95
N VAL A 180 3.03 -0.76 20.85
CA VAL A 180 2.38 -2.07 20.68
C VAL A 180 3.41 -3.19 20.82
N GLU A 181 3.04 -4.30 21.46
CA GLU A 181 3.85 -5.52 21.56
C GLU A 181 4.07 -6.14 20.16
N ARG A 182 5.29 -6.64 19.87
CA ARG A 182 5.67 -7.21 18.58
C ARG A 182 4.67 -8.24 18.02
N ARG A 183 4.13 -9.11 18.87
CA ARG A 183 3.12 -10.12 18.45
C ARG A 183 1.84 -9.52 17.88
N LYS A 184 1.52 -8.27 18.20
CA LYS A 184 0.27 -7.58 17.80
C LYS A 184 0.50 -6.57 16.68
N HIS A 185 1.76 -6.33 16.24
CA HIS A 185 2.09 -5.30 15.25
C HIS A 185 1.29 -5.45 13.98
N THR A 186 1.32 -6.65 13.34
CA THR A 186 0.64 -6.90 12.06
C THR A 186 -0.85 -6.58 12.12
N GLY A 187 -1.53 -7.01 13.19
CA GLY A 187 -2.96 -6.73 13.36
C GLY A 187 -3.27 -5.24 13.58
N VAL A 188 -2.40 -4.52 14.30
CA VAL A 188 -2.60 -3.07 14.55
C VAL A 188 -2.24 -2.24 13.32
N PHE A 189 -1.21 -2.62 12.54
CA PHE A 189 -0.91 -1.99 11.25
C PHE A 189 -2.05 -2.17 10.25
N GLY A 190 -2.67 -3.37 10.21
CA GLY A 190 -3.87 -3.61 9.40
C GLY A 190 -5.03 -2.70 9.79
N ARG A 191 -5.28 -2.54 11.10
CA ARG A 191 -6.31 -1.61 11.61
C ARG A 191 -5.98 -0.15 11.28
N LEU A 192 -4.70 0.25 11.35
CA LEU A 192 -4.27 1.59 10.94
C LEU A 192 -4.60 1.83 9.47
N GLN A 193 -4.23 0.91 8.60
CA GLN A 193 -4.51 1.02 7.17
C GLN A 193 -6.02 1.10 6.91
N GLY A 194 -6.83 0.31 7.63
CA GLY A 194 -8.29 0.37 7.57
C GLY A 194 -8.84 1.73 8.00
N ALA A 195 -8.36 2.29 9.11
CA ALA A 195 -8.75 3.60 9.61
C ALA A 195 -8.40 4.73 8.60
N VAL A 196 -7.20 4.65 8.00
CA VAL A 196 -6.75 5.57 6.95
C VAL A 196 -7.67 5.50 5.72
N MET A 197 -8.01 4.29 5.25
CA MET A 197 -8.88 4.11 4.07
C MET A 197 -10.30 4.62 4.32
N ILE A 198 -10.87 4.36 5.50
CA ILE A 198 -12.19 4.86 5.89
C ILE A 198 -12.18 6.39 5.99
N GLY A 199 -11.16 6.97 6.63
CA GLY A 199 -10.99 8.42 6.72
C GLY A 199 -10.93 9.05 5.32
N THR A 200 -10.11 8.51 4.45
CA THR A 200 -9.96 8.98 3.06
C THR A 200 -11.28 8.90 2.28
N ALA A 201 -12.02 7.79 2.41
CA ALA A 201 -13.30 7.60 1.71
C ALA A 201 -14.34 8.63 2.14
N ILE A 202 -14.48 8.87 3.44
CA ILE A 202 -15.38 9.90 3.98
C ILE A 202 -14.91 11.29 3.53
N GLY A 203 -13.59 11.55 3.55
CA GLY A 203 -13.01 12.80 3.09
C GLY A 203 -13.34 13.11 1.63
N TYR A 204 -13.21 12.14 0.73
CA TYR A 204 -13.55 12.29 -0.70
C TYR A 204 -15.02 12.68 -0.90
N LEU A 205 -15.94 11.97 -0.22
CA LEU A 205 -17.36 12.25 -0.32
C LEU A 205 -17.70 13.64 0.20
N LEU A 206 -17.24 13.96 1.41
CA LEU A 206 -17.48 15.26 2.03
C LEU A 206 -16.84 16.39 1.21
N GLY A 207 -15.62 16.21 0.69
CA GLY A 207 -14.93 17.17 -0.15
C GLY A 207 -15.69 17.49 -1.43
N GLY A 208 -16.24 16.44 -2.07
CA GLY A 208 -17.10 16.59 -3.25
C GLY A 208 -18.36 17.38 -2.96
N VAL A 209 -19.15 16.95 -1.96
CA VAL A 209 -20.40 17.62 -1.58
C VAL A 209 -20.19 19.07 -1.13
N LEU A 210 -19.19 19.34 -0.29
CA LEU A 210 -18.87 20.68 0.15
C LEU A 210 -18.51 21.60 -1.02
N GLY A 211 -17.76 21.05 -2.02
CA GLY A 211 -17.38 21.80 -3.21
C GLY A 211 -18.56 22.26 -4.04
N ASP A 212 -19.57 21.42 -4.22
CA ASP A 212 -20.75 21.73 -5.02
C ASP A 212 -21.76 22.61 -4.26
N VAL A 213 -22.02 22.32 -2.96
CA VAL A 213 -23.05 23.02 -2.18
C VAL A 213 -22.59 24.40 -1.72
N PHE A 214 -21.33 24.52 -1.23
CA PHE A 214 -20.81 25.75 -0.61
C PHE A 214 -19.72 26.42 -1.44
N GLY A 215 -19.44 25.92 -2.64
CA GLY A 215 -18.43 26.45 -3.53
C GLY A 215 -17.04 25.79 -3.33
N ILE A 216 -16.24 25.91 -4.38
CA ILE A 216 -14.99 25.16 -4.58
C ILE A 216 -13.93 25.39 -3.50
N THR A 217 -13.98 26.52 -2.80
CA THR A 217 -13.03 26.88 -1.72
C THR A 217 -13.40 26.22 -0.39
N SER A 218 -14.69 25.86 -0.20
CA SER A 218 -15.20 25.37 1.08
C SER A 218 -14.53 24.09 1.59
N PRO A 219 -14.17 23.07 0.76
CA PRO A 219 -13.48 21.88 1.22
C PRO A 219 -12.09 22.19 1.80
N PHE A 220 -11.40 23.19 1.24
CA PHE A 220 -10.08 23.61 1.73
C PHE A 220 -10.21 24.34 3.08
N ILE A 221 -11.23 25.19 3.28
CA ILE A 221 -11.50 25.83 4.57
C ILE A 221 -11.83 24.79 5.63
N ALA A 222 -12.70 23.82 5.30
CA ALA A 222 -13.01 22.70 6.19
C ALA A 222 -11.75 21.89 6.56
N ALA A 223 -10.87 21.64 5.58
CA ALA A 223 -9.62 20.94 5.80
C ALA A 223 -8.67 21.70 6.74
N ILE A 224 -8.59 23.03 6.69
CA ILE A 224 -7.82 23.84 7.64
C ILE A 224 -8.32 23.58 9.06
N GLY A 225 -9.64 23.65 9.29
CA GLY A 225 -10.24 23.36 10.59
C GLY A 225 -9.95 21.93 11.10
N CYS A 226 -10.02 20.94 10.20
CA CYS A 226 -9.70 19.55 10.53
C CYS A 226 -8.20 19.35 10.82
N PHE A 227 -7.27 19.99 10.08
CA PHE A 227 -5.84 19.94 10.40
C PHE A 227 -5.52 20.60 11.74
N ALA A 228 -6.13 21.76 12.04
CA ALA A 228 -6.00 22.40 13.33
C ALA A 228 -6.48 21.45 14.46
N SER A 229 -7.64 20.81 14.27
CA SER A 229 -8.18 19.83 15.22
C SER A 229 -7.24 18.62 15.39
N ALA A 230 -6.66 18.11 14.31
CA ALA A 230 -5.70 17.01 14.34
C ALA A 230 -4.41 17.39 15.06
N THR A 231 -3.92 18.60 14.85
CA THR A 231 -2.73 19.15 15.52
C THR A 231 -2.97 19.31 17.02
N ILE A 232 -4.12 19.90 17.41
CA ILE A 232 -4.53 20.04 18.81
C ILE A 232 -4.72 18.67 19.46
N TYR A 233 -5.37 17.72 18.75
CA TYR A 233 -5.53 16.35 19.23
C TYR A 233 -4.17 15.67 19.48
N GLY A 234 -3.23 15.79 18.55
CA GLY A 234 -1.87 15.30 18.72
C GLY A 234 -1.13 15.96 19.89
N ALA A 235 -1.33 17.26 20.11
CA ALA A 235 -0.73 17.96 21.23
C ALA A 235 -1.26 17.51 22.60
N ILE A 236 -2.52 17.10 22.71
CA ILE A 236 -3.17 16.79 23.99
C ILE A 236 -3.19 15.29 24.26
N PHE A 237 -3.59 14.49 23.28
CA PHE A 237 -3.95 13.06 23.48
C PHE A 237 -2.89 12.07 22.96
N TRP A 238 -1.78 12.56 22.38
CA TRP A 238 -0.75 11.64 21.87
C TRP A 238 -0.12 10.85 23.01
N PRO A 239 0.05 9.52 22.87
CA PRO A 239 0.67 8.72 23.90
C PRO A 239 2.11 9.16 24.13
N ALA A 240 2.53 9.21 25.38
CA ALA A 240 3.94 9.45 25.70
C ALA A 240 4.77 8.28 25.16
N SER A 241 5.85 8.59 24.45
CA SER A 241 6.86 7.60 24.09
C SER A 241 7.49 7.06 25.39
N PRO A 242 7.69 5.74 25.54
CA PRO A 242 8.46 5.24 26.69
C PRO A 242 9.81 5.95 26.74
N GLU A 243 10.23 6.39 27.91
CA GLU A 243 11.56 6.94 28.11
C GLU A 243 12.58 5.95 27.54
N LYS A 244 13.42 6.43 26.63
CA LYS A 244 14.55 5.64 26.14
C LYS A 244 15.46 5.38 27.35
N THR A 245 15.39 4.19 27.90
CA THR A 245 16.42 3.69 28.81
C THR A 245 17.69 3.59 27.97
N ASP A 246 18.74 4.27 28.40
CA ASP A 246 20.06 4.36 27.73
C ASP A 246 20.78 2.99 27.54
N GLU A 247 20.13 1.88 27.89
CA GLU A 247 20.69 0.53 27.81
C GLU A 247 20.59 -0.16 26.43
N MET A 248 19.94 0.44 25.41
CA MET A 248 19.86 -0.14 24.07
C MET A 248 20.75 0.54 23.01
N ASP A 249 21.75 1.32 23.45
CA ASP A 249 22.76 1.92 22.56
C ASP A 249 23.96 0.98 22.27
N GLY A 250 23.83 -0.30 22.61
CA GLY A 250 24.79 -1.33 22.31
C GLY A 250 24.49 -2.07 21.01
N LYS A 251 25.17 -1.65 19.91
CA LYS A 251 25.27 -2.34 18.61
C LYS A 251 24.16 -2.14 17.59
N THR A 252 23.78 -0.94 17.29
CA THR A 252 23.60 -0.59 15.88
C THR A 252 24.88 0.10 15.45
N THR A 253 25.77 -0.64 14.83
CA THR A 253 26.90 -0.09 14.08
C THR A 253 26.36 1.01 13.16
N PRO A 254 26.81 2.26 13.27
CA PRO A 254 26.58 3.24 12.23
C PRO A 254 27.55 2.92 11.10
N GLY A 255 27.34 1.79 10.45
CA GLY A 255 27.83 1.59 9.11
C GLY A 255 27.06 2.60 8.27
N ALA A 256 27.80 3.47 7.61
CA ALA A 256 27.31 4.39 6.61
C ALA A 256 26.65 3.64 5.43
N SER A 257 25.53 2.95 5.70
CA SER A 257 24.64 2.43 4.71
C SER A 257 23.76 3.60 4.29
N GLY A 258 24.20 4.30 3.25
CA GLY A 258 23.44 5.39 2.66
C GLY A 258 22.03 4.92 2.29
N PHE A 259 21.12 5.86 2.02
CA PHE A 259 19.75 5.68 1.55
C PHE A 259 19.54 4.55 0.51
N LEU A 260 20.57 4.25 -0.28
CA LEU A 260 20.57 3.19 -1.30
C LEU A 260 21.00 1.81 -0.77
N ALA A 261 21.36 1.67 0.50
CA ALA A 261 21.77 0.38 1.06
C ALA A 261 20.71 -0.72 0.93
N PRO A 262 19.42 -0.46 1.13
CA PRO A 262 18.38 -1.46 0.90
C PRO A 262 18.35 -1.99 -0.54
N ILE A 263 18.75 -1.19 -1.53
CA ILE A 263 18.78 -1.61 -2.95
C ILE A 263 19.76 -2.76 -3.20
N LYS A 264 20.80 -2.90 -2.37
CA LYS A 264 21.76 -4.02 -2.47
C LYS A 264 21.05 -5.38 -2.30
N VAL A 265 19.97 -5.44 -1.52
CA VAL A 265 19.19 -6.66 -1.33
C VAL A 265 18.57 -7.15 -2.64
N LEU A 266 18.24 -6.21 -3.55
CA LEU A 266 17.66 -6.53 -4.86
C LEU A 266 18.70 -7.01 -5.87
N MET A 267 20.01 -6.93 -5.56
CA MET A 267 21.05 -7.40 -6.48
C MET A 267 21.03 -8.92 -6.60
N PRO A 268 21.48 -9.47 -7.75
CA PRO A 268 21.50 -10.92 -7.97
C PRO A 268 22.33 -11.62 -6.91
N SER A 269 21.73 -12.55 -6.17
CA SER A 269 22.38 -13.34 -5.12
C SER A 269 22.95 -14.64 -5.69
N LYS A 270 24.03 -15.12 -5.09
CA LYS A 270 24.65 -16.41 -5.44
C LYS A 270 24.16 -17.46 -4.45
N TYR A 271 23.67 -18.56 -4.97
CA TYR A 271 23.22 -19.72 -4.20
C TYR A 271 24.07 -20.94 -4.55
N ARG A 272 24.46 -21.70 -3.52
CA ARG A 272 25.12 -22.99 -3.66
C ARG A 272 24.06 -24.08 -3.58
N LEU A 273 23.95 -24.88 -4.63
CA LEU A 273 23.11 -26.07 -4.64
C LEU A 273 23.80 -27.21 -3.87
N GLU A 274 23.04 -28.23 -3.42
CA GLU A 274 23.56 -29.48 -2.82
C GLU A 274 24.62 -30.16 -3.70
N SER A 275 24.52 -29.97 -5.01
CA SER A 275 25.53 -30.47 -5.97
C SER A 275 26.86 -29.70 -5.96
N GLY A 276 27.03 -28.70 -5.07
CA GLY A 276 28.20 -27.80 -4.99
C GLY A 276 28.27 -26.74 -6.10
N LYS A 277 27.33 -26.73 -7.05
CA LYS A 277 27.32 -25.76 -8.16
C LYS A 277 26.76 -24.40 -7.67
N ILE A 278 27.49 -23.32 -7.95
CA ILE A 278 27.03 -21.94 -7.65
C ILE A 278 26.20 -21.42 -8.82
N VAL A 279 24.97 -21.01 -8.52
CA VAL A 279 24.03 -20.41 -9.48
C VAL A 279 23.66 -19.00 -9.03
N LYS A 280 23.55 -18.07 -9.98
CA LYS A 280 23.05 -16.70 -9.73
C LYS A 280 21.53 -16.70 -9.81
N ASN A 281 20.86 -16.20 -8.78
CA ASN A 281 19.42 -16.01 -8.78
C ASN A 281 19.08 -14.53 -9.07
N TYR A 282 18.28 -14.30 -10.10
CA TYR A 282 17.77 -12.98 -10.51
C TYR A 282 16.31 -12.78 -10.09
N GLY A 283 15.70 -13.68 -9.34
CA GLY A 283 14.29 -13.65 -8.95
C GLY A 283 13.87 -12.34 -8.31
N LEU A 284 14.67 -11.82 -7.36
CA LEU A 284 14.42 -10.54 -6.68
C LEU A 284 14.53 -9.34 -7.63
N VAL A 285 15.44 -9.37 -8.60
CA VAL A 285 15.56 -8.31 -9.61
C VAL A 285 14.31 -8.25 -10.48
N PHE A 286 13.86 -9.40 -10.99
CA PHE A 286 12.66 -9.48 -11.82
C PHE A 286 11.40 -9.16 -11.02
N LEU A 287 11.34 -9.54 -9.73
CA LEU A 287 10.27 -9.15 -8.83
C LEU A 287 10.22 -7.62 -8.68
N ALA A 288 11.34 -6.99 -8.37
CA ALA A 288 11.43 -5.53 -8.20
C ALA A 288 11.07 -4.77 -9.48
N LEU A 289 11.56 -5.21 -10.65
CA LEU A 289 11.21 -4.63 -11.94
C LEU A 289 9.72 -4.84 -12.27
N GLY A 290 9.19 -6.03 -12.01
CA GLY A 290 7.78 -6.32 -12.22
C GLY A 290 6.87 -5.46 -11.34
N ILE A 291 7.25 -5.24 -10.09
CA ILE A 291 6.52 -4.34 -9.17
C ILE A 291 6.65 -2.89 -9.64
N PHE A 292 7.83 -2.45 -10.10
CA PHE A 292 8.01 -1.12 -10.67
C PHE A 292 7.02 -0.88 -11.82
N PHE A 293 6.99 -1.77 -12.82
CA PHE A 293 6.07 -1.64 -13.96
C PHE A 293 4.61 -1.86 -13.56
N GLY A 294 4.32 -2.70 -12.56
CA GLY A 294 2.98 -2.89 -12.02
C GLY A 294 2.44 -1.62 -11.37
N VAL A 295 3.21 -0.98 -10.49
CA VAL A 295 2.85 0.31 -9.88
C VAL A 295 2.85 1.42 -10.93
N PHE A 296 3.75 1.38 -11.91
CA PHE A 296 3.76 2.31 -13.02
C PHE A 296 2.46 2.22 -13.84
N ALA A 297 1.95 1.03 -14.08
CA ALA A 297 0.68 0.82 -14.76
C ALA A 297 -0.54 1.25 -13.93
N THR A 298 -0.60 0.91 -12.62
CA THR A 298 -1.83 0.99 -11.82
C THR A 298 -1.90 2.23 -10.92
N GLY A 299 -0.76 2.84 -10.61
CA GLY A 299 -0.65 3.89 -9.60
C GLY A 299 -1.37 5.20 -9.94
N TYR A 300 -1.57 5.50 -11.21
CA TYR A 300 -2.26 6.72 -11.67
C TYR A 300 -3.73 6.47 -12.03
N ALA A 301 -4.18 5.22 -12.11
CA ALA A 301 -5.51 4.85 -12.58
C ALA A 301 -6.67 5.61 -11.88
N PRO A 302 -6.70 5.79 -10.54
CA PRO A 302 -7.78 6.54 -9.90
C PRO A 302 -7.85 8.01 -10.35
N ILE A 303 -6.70 8.68 -10.47
CA ILE A 303 -6.60 10.07 -10.93
C ILE A 303 -7.01 10.16 -12.40
N LEU A 304 -6.55 9.22 -13.23
CA LEU A 304 -6.88 9.14 -14.63
C LEU A 304 -8.38 8.99 -14.87
N ILE A 305 -9.05 8.09 -14.12
CA ILE A 305 -10.50 7.90 -14.20
C ILE A 305 -11.22 9.19 -13.80
N GLN A 306 -10.79 9.86 -12.73
CA GLN A 306 -11.38 11.13 -12.29
C GLN A 306 -11.20 12.24 -13.34
N MET A 307 -10.01 12.38 -13.92
CA MET A 307 -9.76 13.36 -14.99
C MET A 307 -10.60 13.07 -16.23
N TYR A 308 -10.70 11.81 -16.62
CA TYR A 308 -11.52 11.38 -17.76
C TYR A 308 -13.01 11.63 -17.50
N ALA A 309 -13.52 11.32 -16.29
CA ALA A 309 -14.87 11.61 -15.88
C ALA A 309 -15.20 13.11 -15.95
N THR A 310 -14.28 13.94 -15.48
CA THR A 310 -14.43 15.40 -15.49
C THR A 310 -14.38 15.98 -16.90
N SER A 311 -13.47 15.51 -17.76
CA SER A 311 -13.30 16.07 -19.11
C SER A 311 -14.34 15.58 -20.09
N ARG A 312 -14.76 14.30 -20.02
CA ARG A 312 -15.65 13.68 -21.02
C ARG A 312 -17.12 13.70 -20.63
N PHE A 313 -17.41 13.55 -19.32
CA PHE A 313 -18.78 13.38 -18.80
C PHE A 313 -19.24 14.54 -17.92
N ASN A 314 -18.42 15.60 -17.78
CA ASN A 314 -18.72 16.80 -17.00
C ASN A 314 -19.01 16.51 -15.52
N PHE A 315 -18.36 15.50 -14.95
CA PHE A 315 -18.51 15.21 -13.54
C PHE A 315 -18.04 16.42 -12.71
N GLY A 316 -18.93 16.91 -11.83
CA GLY A 316 -18.63 17.91 -10.83
C GLY A 316 -17.86 17.33 -9.65
N THR A 317 -17.76 18.12 -8.58
CA THR A 317 -17.02 17.69 -7.39
C THR A 317 -17.75 16.60 -6.62
N THR A 318 -19.08 16.60 -6.58
CA THR A 318 -19.87 15.56 -5.91
C THR A 318 -19.77 14.21 -6.62
N GLU A 319 -19.96 14.17 -7.94
CA GLU A 319 -19.86 12.93 -8.71
C GLU A 319 -18.46 12.31 -8.59
N ASN A 320 -17.41 13.11 -8.69
CA ASN A 320 -16.04 12.66 -8.48
C ASN A 320 -15.79 12.26 -7.01
N GLY A 321 -16.43 12.94 -6.05
CA GLY A 321 -16.42 12.55 -4.64
C GLY A 321 -17.00 11.17 -4.39
N ILE A 322 -18.16 10.88 -4.97
CA ILE A 322 -18.83 9.56 -4.91
C ILE A 322 -17.95 8.50 -5.57
N LEU A 323 -17.38 8.80 -6.74
CA LEU A 323 -16.52 7.90 -7.50
C LEU A 323 -15.29 7.49 -6.70
N MET A 324 -14.56 8.45 -6.16
CA MET A 324 -13.33 8.20 -5.39
C MET A 324 -13.61 7.60 -4.01
N SER A 325 -14.71 8.03 -3.37
CA SER A 325 -15.15 7.46 -2.09
C SER A 325 -15.55 5.98 -2.27
N GLY A 326 -16.37 5.66 -3.25
CA GLY A 326 -16.81 4.29 -3.54
C GLY A 326 -15.62 3.37 -3.85
N ASN A 327 -14.68 3.83 -4.70
CA ASN A 327 -13.44 3.10 -4.97
C ASN A 327 -12.66 2.80 -3.67
N SER A 328 -12.50 3.79 -2.79
CA SER A 328 -11.75 3.63 -1.54
C SER A 328 -12.46 2.72 -0.53
N TRP A 329 -13.80 2.79 -0.43
CA TRP A 329 -14.60 1.90 0.40
C TRP A 329 -14.49 0.45 -0.04
N ILE A 330 -14.71 0.19 -1.35
CA ILE A 330 -14.64 -1.18 -1.91
C ILE A 330 -13.23 -1.74 -1.72
N ARG A 331 -12.19 -0.93 -2.00
CA ARG A 331 -10.80 -1.34 -1.79
C ARG A 331 -10.49 -1.63 -0.32
N GLY A 332 -10.97 -0.80 0.60
CA GLY A 332 -10.79 -1.00 2.03
C GLY A 332 -11.44 -2.30 2.53
N ILE A 333 -12.68 -2.56 2.15
CA ILE A 333 -13.41 -3.80 2.49
C ILE A 333 -12.71 -5.01 1.87
N PHE A 334 -12.35 -4.93 0.58
CA PHE A 334 -11.66 -6.01 -0.11
C PHE A 334 -10.35 -6.39 0.59
N LEU A 335 -9.48 -5.43 0.85
CA LEU A 335 -8.18 -5.67 1.48
C LEU A 335 -8.27 -6.10 2.96
N MET A 336 -9.32 -5.69 3.67
CA MET A 336 -9.47 -6.00 5.10
C MET A 336 -10.05 -7.40 5.34
N PHE A 337 -11.01 -7.83 4.52
CA PHE A 337 -11.80 -9.04 4.75
C PHE A 337 -11.63 -10.10 3.66
N ILE A 338 -11.67 -9.70 2.38
CA ILE A 338 -11.73 -10.65 1.26
C ILE A 338 -10.31 -11.13 0.88
N PHE A 339 -9.36 -10.23 0.80
CA PHE A 339 -7.99 -10.55 0.39
C PHE A 339 -7.29 -11.59 1.29
N PRO A 340 -7.32 -11.49 2.64
CA PRO A 340 -6.71 -12.51 3.49
C PRO A 340 -7.31 -13.90 3.27
N GLU A 341 -8.64 -13.98 3.12
CA GLU A 341 -9.33 -15.24 2.89
C GLU A 341 -8.97 -15.86 1.52
N ILE A 342 -8.79 -15.02 0.49
CA ILE A 342 -8.31 -15.48 -0.82
C ILE A 342 -6.91 -16.08 -0.71
N ILE A 343 -6.00 -15.42 0.00
CA ILE A 343 -4.62 -15.89 0.19
C ILE A 343 -4.60 -17.19 0.97
N ASP A 344 -5.30 -17.25 2.12
CA ASP A 344 -5.33 -18.45 2.96
C ASP A 344 -5.98 -19.66 2.25
N SER A 345 -7.06 -19.41 1.51
CA SER A 345 -7.74 -20.47 0.74
C SER A 345 -6.91 -20.90 -0.47
N GLY A 346 -6.25 -19.95 -1.13
CA GLY A 346 -5.39 -20.21 -2.28
C GLY A 346 -4.15 -21.01 -1.91
N ARG A 347 -3.49 -20.68 -0.81
CA ARG A 347 -2.35 -21.44 -0.28
C ARG A 347 -2.76 -22.89 0.02
N ARG A 348 -3.89 -23.10 0.73
CA ARG A 348 -4.43 -24.45 0.99
C ARG A 348 -4.75 -25.23 -0.29
N TRP A 349 -5.27 -24.56 -1.31
CA TRP A 349 -5.57 -25.20 -2.60
C TRP A 349 -4.28 -25.63 -3.33
N PHE A 350 -3.25 -24.80 -3.34
CA PHE A 350 -1.95 -25.12 -3.94
C PHE A 350 -1.26 -26.28 -3.17
N ALA A 351 -1.22 -26.22 -1.84
CA ALA A 351 -0.66 -27.29 -1.00
C ALA A 351 -1.36 -28.65 -1.24
N SER A 352 -2.71 -28.67 -1.30
CA SER A 352 -3.46 -29.90 -1.58
C SER A 352 -3.19 -30.46 -2.98
N SER A 353 -2.97 -29.61 -3.96
CA SER A 353 -2.62 -30.03 -5.33
C SER A 353 -1.20 -30.59 -5.42
N SER A 354 -0.25 -30.03 -4.69
CA SER A 354 1.13 -30.52 -4.58
C SER A 354 1.18 -31.90 -3.91
N HIS A 355 0.45 -32.07 -2.80
CA HIS A 355 0.37 -33.37 -2.11
C HIS A 355 -0.26 -34.46 -2.97
N ALA A 356 -1.31 -34.14 -3.73
CA ALA A 356 -1.90 -35.09 -4.67
C ALA A 356 -0.92 -35.51 -5.78
N GLY A 357 -0.13 -34.55 -6.29
CA GLY A 357 0.92 -34.83 -7.30
C GLY A 357 2.10 -35.64 -6.74
N ALA A 358 2.51 -35.36 -5.50
CA ALA A 358 3.56 -36.13 -4.81
C ALA A 358 3.11 -37.56 -4.52
N LEU A 359 1.89 -37.73 -4.00
CA LEU A 359 1.31 -39.07 -3.74
C LEU A 359 1.20 -39.89 -5.02
N GLN A 360 0.82 -39.27 -6.15
CA GLN A 360 0.74 -39.95 -7.44
C GLN A 360 2.12 -40.36 -7.98
N LYS A 361 3.17 -39.56 -7.74
CA LYS A 361 4.55 -39.92 -8.08
C LYS A 361 5.07 -41.06 -7.20
N THR A 362 4.76 -41.07 -5.91
CA THR A 362 5.16 -42.12 -4.97
C THR A 362 4.48 -43.42 -5.33
N LEU A 363 3.17 -43.41 -5.61
CA LEU A 363 2.43 -44.60 -6.07
C LEU A 363 2.98 -45.18 -7.39
N THR A 364 3.39 -44.31 -8.33
CA THR A 364 3.98 -44.79 -9.62
C THR A 364 5.41 -45.31 -9.44
N GLN A 365 6.10 -44.94 -8.37
CA GLN A 365 7.45 -45.39 -8.06
C GLN A 365 7.42 -46.67 -7.22
N GLU A 366 6.43 -46.88 -6.35
CA GLU A 366 6.17 -48.11 -5.64
C GLU A 366 5.68 -49.25 -6.57
N GLU A 367 4.91 -48.94 -7.62
CA GLU A 367 4.56 -49.94 -8.65
C GLU A 367 5.76 -50.43 -9.47
N ARG A 368 6.93 -49.75 -9.40
CA ARG A 368 8.20 -50.21 -10.00
C ARG A 368 9.12 -50.93 -9.03
N SER A 369 8.86 -50.96 -7.74
CA SER A 369 9.58 -51.79 -6.80
C SER A 369 9.08 -53.23 -7.00
N VAL A 370 9.95 -54.06 -7.57
CA VAL A 370 9.72 -55.49 -7.80
C VAL A 370 9.29 -56.10 -6.47
N ILE A 371 8.05 -56.59 -6.41
CA ILE A 371 7.56 -57.37 -5.29
C ILE A 371 8.49 -58.60 -5.20
N PRO A 372 9.18 -58.85 -4.06
CA PRO A 372 10.02 -60.05 -3.90
C PRO A 372 9.14 -61.25 -4.06
N THR A 373 9.44 -62.06 -5.05
CA THR A 373 8.68 -63.29 -5.37
C THR A 373 9.12 -64.48 -4.58
N HIS A 374 10.19 -64.35 -3.76
CA HIS A 374 10.68 -65.47 -2.91
C HIS A 374 10.63 -65.02 -1.42
N PRO A 375 10.20 -66.01 -0.52
CA PRO A 375 10.15 -65.75 0.94
C PRO A 375 11.51 -65.53 1.60
N GLU A 376 12.61 -65.83 0.90
CA GLU A 376 13.99 -65.72 1.39
C GLU A 376 14.57 -64.32 1.24
N ASP A 377 13.90 -63.45 0.47
CA ASP A 377 14.28 -62.04 0.26
C ASP A 377 13.56 -61.05 1.22
N MET A 378 12.82 -61.55 2.21
CA MET A 378 12.21 -60.77 3.27
C MET A 378 13.19 -60.59 4.42
N ASP A 379 13.77 -59.42 4.57
CA ASP A 379 14.51 -59.05 5.78
C ASP A 379 13.61 -59.16 7.01
N PRO A 380 14.09 -59.78 8.13
CA PRO A 380 13.32 -59.87 9.36
C PRO A 380 13.04 -58.44 9.88
N ALA A 381 11.77 -58.17 10.19
CA ALA A 381 11.32 -56.91 10.72
C ALA A 381 12.25 -56.41 11.86
N PRO A 382 12.82 -55.22 11.79
CA PRO A 382 13.69 -54.71 12.84
C PRO A 382 12.91 -54.64 14.13
N GLY A 383 13.42 -55.34 15.16
CA GLY A 383 12.80 -55.47 16.47
C GLY A 383 12.52 -54.10 17.10
N LEU A 384 11.40 -54.03 17.77
CA LEU A 384 10.94 -52.96 18.66
C LEU A 384 11.98 -52.67 19.78
N MET A 385 13.04 -51.94 19.48
CA MET A 385 13.92 -51.32 20.46
C MET A 385 14.59 -50.13 19.82
N ASN A 386 13.91 -49.01 19.94
CA ASN A 386 14.38 -47.66 20.25
C ASN A 386 13.27 -46.68 19.90
N ALA A 387 12.50 -46.29 20.92
CA ALA A 387 11.71 -45.09 20.86
C ALA A 387 12.71 -43.92 20.84
N SER A 388 13.26 -43.61 19.67
CA SER A 388 13.91 -42.36 19.42
C SER A 388 12.83 -41.30 19.34
N GLU A 389 13.08 -40.16 20.00
CA GLU A 389 12.26 -38.95 20.02
C GLU A 389 11.65 -38.66 18.65
N PRO A 390 10.43 -38.06 18.62
CA PRO A 390 9.80 -37.69 17.36
C PRO A 390 10.75 -36.76 16.60
N THR A 391 11.26 -37.27 15.51
CA THR A 391 12.07 -36.49 14.57
C THR A 391 11.28 -35.25 14.22
N LYS A 392 11.86 -34.09 14.51
CA LYS A 392 11.34 -32.79 14.13
C LYS A 392 10.86 -32.88 12.69
N ALA A 393 9.57 -32.64 12.46
CA ALA A 393 9.00 -32.67 11.11
C ALA A 393 9.90 -31.89 10.14
N PRO A 394 10.13 -32.40 8.94
CA PRO A 394 10.98 -31.71 7.97
C PRO A 394 10.48 -30.31 7.70
N PRO A 395 11.34 -29.33 7.44
CA PRO A 395 10.95 -27.95 7.16
C PRO A 395 10.27 -27.76 5.79
N GLU A 396 9.72 -28.82 5.20
CA GLU A 396 9.10 -28.81 3.87
C GLU A 396 7.74 -28.11 3.78
N GLU A 397 7.05 -27.84 4.92
CA GLU A 397 5.71 -27.23 4.89
C GLU A 397 5.71 -25.71 4.69
N GLU A 398 6.82 -25.01 4.91
CA GLU A 398 6.85 -23.54 4.77
C GLU A 398 7.15 -23.07 3.34
N ASP A 399 7.85 -23.85 2.51
CA ASP A 399 8.30 -23.40 1.19
C ASP A 399 7.27 -23.63 0.07
N GLU A 400 6.35 -24.60 0.21
CA GLU A 400 5.29 -24.84 -0.79
C GLU A 400 4.15 -23.82 -0.71
N ASP A 401 3.92 -23.21 0.44
CA ASP A 401 2.81 -22.29 0.70
C ASP A 401 2.99 -20.92 0.00
N SER A 402 4.22 -20.57 -0.36
CA SER A 402 4.57 -19.22 -0.85
C SER A 402 4.35 -19.04 -2.36
N THR A 403 4.30 -20.12 -3.15
CA THR A 403 4.15 -20.06 -4.62
C THR A 403 2.83 -19.44 -5.06
N PHE A 404 1.77 -19.57 -4.24
CA PHE A 404 0.47 -18.98 -4.50
C PHE A 404 0.53 -17.44 -4.50
N ASP A 405 1.30 -16.81 -3.62
CA ASP A 405 1.39 -15.35 -3.51
C ASP A 405 1.97 -14.72 -4.78
N LEU A 406 2.99 -15.37 -5.38
CA LEU A 406 3.55 -14.94 -6.67
C LEU A 406 2.58 -15.17 -7.83
N PHE A 407 1.84 -16.28 -7.82
CA PHE A 407 0.76 -16.54 -8.76
C PHE A 407 -0.33 -15.47 -8.66
N PHE A 408 -0.80 -15.17 -7.44
CA PHE A 408 -1.79 -14.13 -7.18
C PHE A 408 -1.31 -12.75 -7.66
N LEU A 409 -0.05 -12.38 -7.36
CA LEU A 409 0.55 -11.12 -7.80
C LEU A 409 0.48 -10.95 -9.33
N ARG A 410 0.82 -12.00 -10.09
CA ARG A 410 0.76 -11.99 -11.54
C ARG A 410 -0.66 -11.81 -12.06
N TRP A 411 -1.60 -12.60 -11.55
CA TRP A 411 -2.98 -12.57 -11.99
C TRP A 411 -3.73 -11.30 -11.57
N SER A 412 -3.44 -10.74 -10.40
CA SER A 412 -4.03 -9.47 -9.97
C SER A 412 -3.70 -8.34 -10.92
N LEU A 413 -2.48 -8.29 -11.47
CA LEU A 413 -2.09 -7.29 -12.47
C LEU A 413 -2.76 -7.51 -13.84
N VAL A 414 -2.97 -8.77 -14.24
CA VAL A 414 -3.76 -9.08 -15.46
C VAL A 414 -5.18 -8.58 -15.31
N VAL A 415 -5.84 -8.90 -14.19
CA VAL A 415 -7.21 -8.48 -13.91
C VAL A 415 -7.30 -6.96 -13.86
N ASP A 416 -6.35 -6.30 -13.18
CA ASP A 416 -6.33 -4.84 -13.08
C ASP A 416 -6.16 -4.18 -14.46
N GLY A 417 -5.28 -4.68 -15.30
CA GLY A 417 -5.10 -4.20 -16.67
C GLY A 417 -6.36 -4.36 -17.54
N ILE A 418 -7.05 -5.50 -17.44
CA ILE A 418 -8.30 -5.74 -18.16
C ILE A 418 -9.39 -4.79 -17.66
N VAL A 419 -9.58 -4.72 -16.34
CA VAL A 419 -10.65 -3.91 -15.71
C VAL A 419 -10.43 -2.42 -15.99
N THR A 420 -9.19 -1.94 -15.89
CA THR A 420 -8.87 -0.54 -16.17
C THR A 420 -9.11 -0.21 -17.65
N SER A 421 -8.87 -1.16 -18.57
CA SER A 421 -9.15 -0.98 -20.01
C SER A 421 -10.65 -0.79 -20.30
N LEU A 422 -11.55 -1.34 -19.47
CA LEU A 422 -13.00 -1.16 -19.66
C LEU A 422 -13.40 0.31 -19.60
N ALA A 423 -12.68 1.15 -18.88
CA ALA A 423 -12.92 2.60 -18.83
C ALA A 423 -12.79 3.26 -20.22
N ALA A 424 -12.00 2.70 -21.14
CA ALA A 424 -11.82 3.24 -22.49
C ALA A 424 -13.11 3.18 -23.33
N TRP A 425 -14.02 2.24 -23.03
CA TRP A 425 -15.29 2.07 -23.73
C TRP A 425 -16.47 2.75 -23.04
N ALA A 426 -16.21 3.56 -22.01
CA ALA A 426 -17.26 4.30 -21.34
C ALA A 426 -17.93 5.30 -22.31
N THR A 427 -19.24 5.15 -22.53
CA THR A 427 -20.07 6.02 -23.36
C THR A 427 -21.05 6.86 -22.52
N GLU A 428 -21.36 6.42 -21.31
CA GLU A 428 -22.24 7.07 -20.35
C GLU A 428 -21.59 7.20 -18.99
N GLY A 429 -22.05 8.15 -18.17
CA GLY A 429 -21.46 8.43 -16.86
C GLY A 429 -21.46 7.22 -15.91
N TRP A 430 -22.49 6.37 -15.94
CA TRP A 430 -22.54 5.18 -15.08
C TRP A 430 -21.47 4.13 -15.43
N HIS A 431 -21.02 4.05 -16.70
CA HIS A 431 -19.90 3.20 -17.09
C HIS A 431 -18.59 3.61 -16.37
N VAL A 432 -18.43 4.91 -16.09
CA VAL A 432 -17.26 5.42 -15.37
C VAL A 432 -17.28 4.95 -13.91
N TYR A 433 -18.46 4.94 -13.26
CA TYR A 433 -18.60 4.37 -11.92
C TYR A 433 -18.26 2.87 -11.91
N ALA A 434 -18.77 2.11 -12.88
CA ALA A 434 -18.44 0.69 -13.01
C ALA A 434 -16.92 0.49 -13.19
N ALA A 435 -16.28 1.27 -14.07
CA ALA A 435 -14.84 1.24 -14.30
C ALA A 435 -14.02 1.64 -13.06
N ALA A 436 -14.55 2.48 -12.18
CA ALA A 436 -13.89 2.87 -10.93
C ALA A 436 -14.07 1.85 -9.80
N PHE A 437 -15.21 1.13 -9.78
CA PHE A 437 -15.55 0.21 -8.67
C PHE A 437 -15.05 -1.22 -8.89
N LEU A 438 -14.63 -1.57 -10.09
CA LEU A 438 -14.05 -2.88 -10.39
C LEU A 438 -12.55 -3.02 -10.03
N PRO A 439 -11.64 -2.04 -10.29
CA PRO A 439 -10.22 -2.17 -9.98
C PRO A 439 -9.88 -2.49 -8.52
N PRO A 440 -10.65 -2.03 -7.51
CA PRO A 440 -10.44 -2.43 -6.12
C PRO A 440 -10.35 -3.94 -5.89
N PHE A 441 -11.05 -4.77 -6.66
CA PHE A 441 -11.01 -6.23 -6.55
C PHE A 441 -9.71 -6.84 -7.09
N ALA A 442 -8.95 -6.09 -7.89
CA ALA A 442 -7.61 -6.46 -8.34
C ALA A 442 -6.47 -5.86 -7.47
N SER A 443 -6.81 -5.05 -6.45
CA SER A 443 -5.85 -4.23 -5.70
C SER A 443 -4.94 -4.99 -4.71
N GLY A 444 -4.97 -6.31 -4.70
CA GLY A 444 -4.15 -7.17 -3.84
C GLY A 444 -2.67 -7.29 -4.25
N SER A 445 -2.25 -6.70 -5.38
CA SER A 445 -0.89 -6.80 -5.90
C SER A 445 0.19 -6.26 -4.94
N ALA A 446 -0.04 -5.10 -4.31
CA ALA A 446 0.94 -4.49 -3.41
C ALA A 446 1.18 -5.30 -2.12
N PRO A 447 0.15 -5.77 -1.36
CA PRO A 447 0.39 -6.63 -0.22
C PRO A 447 0.95 -8.01 -0.62
N ALA A 448 0.54 -8.59 -1.74
CA ALA A 448 1.11 -9.84 -2.25
C ALA A 448 2.61 -9.68 -2.59
N ALA A 449 2.99 -8.57 -3.24
CA ALA A 449 4.39 -8.28 -3.54
C ALA A 449 5.27 -8.20 -2.26
N LYS A 450 4.73 -7.62 -1.19
CA LYS A 450 5.42 -7.55 0.12
C LYS A 450 5.52 -8.92 0.79
N GLY A 451 4.52 -9.77 0.63
CA GLY A 451 4.57 -11.18 1.05
C GLY A 451 5.70 -11.92 0.32
N VAL A 452 5.66 -11.91 -1.01
CA VAL A 452 6.64 -12.60 -1.86
C VAL A 452 8.08 -12.18 -1.55
N ILE A 453 8.36 -10.86 -1.41
CA ILE A 453 9.74 -10.41 -1.14
C ILE A 453 10.24 -10.83 0.24
N THR A 454 9.37 -10.84 1.26
CA THR A 454 9.75 -11.27 2.61
C THR A 454 10.02 -12.76 2.70
N GLU A 455 9.39 -13.56 1.84
CA GLU A 455 9.61 -15.01 1.74
C GLU A 455 10.87 -15.33 0.90
N MET A 456 11.16 -14.55 -0.15
CA MET A 456 12.37 -14.69 -0.95
C MET A 456 13.66 -14.28 -0.21
N CYS A 457 13.56 -13.59 0.94
CA CYS A 457 14.70 -13.06 1.68
C CYS A 457 14.88 -13.76 3.02
N PRO A 458 16.13 -14.03 3.46
CA PRO A 458 16.42 -14.54 4.80
C PRO A 458 15.84 -13.64 5.90
N PRO A 459 15.52 -14.19 7.08
CA PRO A 459 14.86 -13.43 8.17
C PRO A 459 15.57 -12.13 8.56
N HIS A 460 16.92 -12.14 8.57
CA HIS A 460 17.74 -10.98 8.93
C HIS A 460 17.71 -9.85 7.89
N MET A 461 17.34 -10.13 6.62
CA MET A 461 17.28 -9.16 5.52
C MET A 461 15.85 -8.68 5.21
N ARG A 462 14.81 -9.24 5.83
CA ARG A 462 13.40 -8.94 5.52
C ARG A 462 13.06 -7.46 5.65
N GLN A 463 13.60 -6.78 6.66
CA GLN A 463 13.36 -5.34 6.86
C GLN A 463 13.97 -4.49 5.73
N ASP A 464 15.19 -4.82 5.31
CA ASP A 464 15.86 -4.12 4.21
C ASP A 464 15.15 -4.40 2.88
N ALA A 465 14.67 -5.63 2.67
CA ALA A 465 13.88 -6.02 1.50
C ALA A 465 12.57 -5.23 1.40
N LEU A 466 11.82 -5.08 2.50
CA LEU A 466 10.61 -4.25 2.56
C LEU A 466 10.92 -2.76 2.32
N SER A 467 12.04 -2.27 2.81
CA SER A 467 12.49 -0.91 2.56
C SER A 467 12.85 -0.70 1.09
N ALA A 468 13.54 -1.67 0.47
CA ALA A 468 13.90 -1.66 -0.93
C ALA A 468 12.67 -1.62 -1.84
N ILE A 469 11.67 -2.48 -1.58
CA ILE A 469 10.45 -2.51 -2.40
C ILE A 469 9.64 -1.21 -2.26
N THR A 470 9.61 -0.61 -1.07
CA THR A 470 8.94 0.68 -0.85
C THR A 470 9.62 1.82 -1.63
N LEU A 471 10.94 1.77 -1.79
CA LEU A 471 11.68 2.69 -2.67
C LEU A 471 11.32 2.48 -4.14
N VAL A 472 11.24 1.23 -4.60
CA VAL A 472 10.82 0.87 -5.97
C VAL A 472 9.40 1.36 -6.23
N GLU A 473 8.45 1.11 -5.31
CA GLU A 473 7.07 1.62 -5.40
C GLU A 473 7.03 3.16 -5.45
N SER A 474 7.88 3.83 -4.68
CA SER A 474 7.95 5.30 -4.65
C SER A 474 8.51 5.87 -5.96
N ALA A 475 9.55 5.26 -6.51
CA ALA A 475 10.11 5.63 -7.80
C ALA A 475 9.10 5.40 -8.94
N ALA A 476 8.41 4.27 -8.94
CA ALA A 476 7.35 3.97 -9.89
C ALA A 476 6.20 4.97 -9.81
N THR A 477 5.76 5.33 -8.59
CA THR A 477 4.69 6.32 -8.37
C THR A 477 5.07 7.70 -8.92
N LEU A 478 6.32 8.13 -8.71
CA LEU A 478 6.82 9.39 -9.27
C LEU A 478 6.79 9.36 -10.80
N THR A 479 7.29 8.27 -11.39
CA THR A 479 7.36 8.06 -12.84
C THR A 479 5.95 8.05 -13.45
N THR A 480 5.01 7.32 -12.84
CA THR A 480 3.65 7.19 -13.36
C THR A 480 2.89 8.50 -13.35
N GLN A 481 3.01 9.31 -12.28
CA GLN A 481 2.34 10.60 -12.19
C GLN A 481 2.79 11.56 -13.30
N GLY A 482 4.09 11.61 -13.59
CA GLY A 482 4.63 12.43 -14.68
C GLY A 482 4.20 11.94 -16.05
N ILE A 483 4.51 10.69 -16.36
CA ILE A 483 4.33 10.15 -17.72
C ILE A 483 2.85 10.05 -18.08
N PHE A 484 2.00 9.47 -17.23
CA PHE A 484 0.58 9.33 -17.55
C PHE A 484 -0.17 10.65 -17.62
N GLY A 485 0.22 11.63 -16.81
CA GLY A 485 -0.37 12.94 -16.91
C GLY A 485 -0.06 13.63 -18.24
N PHE A 486 1.20 13.55 -18.72
CA PHE A 486 1.56 14.09 -20.03
C PHE A 486 0.97 13.29 -21.19
N ILE A 487 0.89 11.94 -21.09
CA ILE A 487 0.18 11.11 -22.08
C ILE A 487 -1.29 11.53 -22.16
N PHE A 488 -1.97 11.67 -21.00
CA PHE A 488 -3.37 12.11 -20.98
C PHE A 488 -3.54 13.51 -21.58
N ALA A 489 -2.64 14.46 -21.26
CA ALA A 489 -2.66 15.80 -21.81
C ALA A 489 -2.57 15.76 -23.35
N THR A 490 -1.56 15.07 -23.89
CA THR A 490 -1.36 14.94 -25.35
C THR A 490 -2.54 14.27 -26.06
N LEU A 491 -3.07 13.17 -25.48
CA LEU A 491 -4.21 12.47 -26.04
C LEU A 491 -5.52 13.28 -25.92
N SER A 492 -5.65 14.12 -24.90
CA SER A 492 -6.78 15.06 -24.77
C SER A 492 -6.75 16.14 -25.85
N GLU A 493 -5.58 16.73 -26.16
CA GLU A 493 -5.41 17.65 -27.28
C GLU A 493 -5.80 17.00 -28.62
N MET A 494 -5.44 15.72 -28.81
CA MET A 494 -5.84 14.94 -29.99
C MET A 494 -7.33 14.55 -29.98
N GLY A 495 -8.08 14.82 -28.91
CA GLY A 495 -9.49 14.44 -28.71
C GLY A 495 -9.72 12.94 -28.45
N LYS A 496 -8.71 12.22 -28.00
CA LYS A 496 -8.74 10.78 -27.74
C LYS A 496 -8.23 10.41 -26.34
N PRO A 497 -8.71 11.04 -25.25
CA PRO A 497 -8.22 10.80 -23.89
C PRO A 497 -8.43 9.35 -23.42
N ASN A 498 -9.43 8.63 -23.96
CA ASN A 498 -9.71 7.24 -23.66
C ASN A 498 -8.56 6.29 -24.02
N LEU A 499 -7.69 6.63 -24.98
CA LEU A 499 -6.54 5.79 -25.35
C LEU A 499 -5.52 5.65 -24.21
N THR A 500 -5.50 6.55 -23.24
CA THR A 500 -4.61 6.47 -22.08
C THR A 500 -4.84 5.17 -21.29
N PHE A 501 -6.05 4.65 -21.22
CA PHE A 501 -6.36 3.39 -20.55
C PHE A 501 -5.73 2.17 -21.23
N PHE A 502 -5.62 2.20 -22.58
CA PHE A 502 -4.92 1.13 -23.31
C PHE A 502 -3.40 1.18 -23.09
N VAL A 503 -2.82 2.37 -22.94
CA VAL A 503 -1.41 2.51 -22.55
C VAL A 503 -1.17 1.90 -21.18
N ASN A 504 -2.10 2.15 -20.23
CA ASN A 504 -2.09 1.56 -18.90
C ASN A 504 -2.09 0.03 -18.96
N ALA A 505 -3.01 -0.54 -19.75
CA ALA A 505 -3.11 -1.99 -19.95
C ALA A 505 -1.85 -2.59 -20.60
N ALA A 506 -1.27 -1.91 -21.61
CA ALA A 506 -0.03 -2.36 -22.24
C ALA A 506 1.12 -2.45 -21.24
N LEU A 507 1.25 -1.48 -20.34
CA LEU A 507 2.25 -1.51 -19.26
C LEU A 507 1.97 -2.62 -18.24
N ALA A 508 0.71 -2.90 -17.92
CA ALA A 508 0.35 -4.02 -17.06
C ALA A 508 0.77 -5.37 -17.69
N VAL A 509 0.60 -5.54 -18.99
CA VAL A 509 1.08 -6.73 -19.72
C VAL A 509 2.60 -6.85 -19.65
N VAL A 510 3.34 -5.74 -19.81
CA VAL A 510 4.81 -5.72 -19.66
C VAL A 510 5.20 -6.13 -18.23
N ALA A 511 4.52 -5.60 -17.21
CA ALA A 511 4.77 -5.97 -15.81
C ALA A 511 4.58 -7.47 -15.57
N VAL A 512 3.49 -8.05 -16.10
CA VAL A 512 3.23 -9.50 -16.00
C VAL A 512 4.31 -10.29 -16.72
N GLY A 513 4.71 -9.88 -17.93
CA GLY A 513 5.80 -10.52 -18.68
C GLY A 513 7.12 -10.57 -17.89
N ILE A 514 7.46 -9.48 -17.20
CA ILE A 514 8.65 -9.43 -16.33
C ILE A 514 8.45 -10.34 -15.10
N LEU A 515 7.27 -10.31 -14.46
CA LEU A 515 6.98 -11.15 -13.29
C LEU A 515 6.97 -12.65 -13.61
N LEU A 516 6.75 -13.06 -14.86
CA LEU A 516 6.88 -14.46 -15.25
C LEU A 516 8.33 -14.96 -15.11
N LEU A 517 9.31 -14.07 -15.20
CA LEU A 517 10.73 -14.38 -14.99
C LEU A 517 11.13 -14.38 -13.51
N ALA A 518 10.31 -13.79 -12.63
CA ALA A 518 10.55 -13.85 -11.19
C ALA A 518 10.32 -15.26 -10.66
N HIS A 519 11.23 -15.78 -9.86
CA HIS A 519 11.18 -17.13 -9.28
C HIS A 519 11.83 -17.12 -7.89
N TYR A 520 11.38 -18.02 -7.04
CA TYR A 520 11.97 -18.24 -5.73
C TYR A 520 13.40 -18.78 -5.83
N PRO A 521 14.22 -18.65 -4.77
CA PRO A 521 15.49 -19.35 -4.68
C PRO A 521 15.31 -20.86 -4.91
N PRO A 522 16.31 -21.58 -5.46
CA PRO A 522 16.22 -23.03 -5.62
C PRO A 522 16.03 -23.72 -4.26
N LEU A 523 15.17 -24.72 -4.21
CA LEU A 523 14.98 -25.56 -3.03
C LEU A 523 16.32 -26.19 -2.61
N ASN A 524 16.54 -26.31 -1.31
CA ASN A 524 17.77 -26.88 -0.73
C ASN A 524 19.06 -26.16 -1.19
N SER A 525 19.05 -24.85 -1.29
CA SER A 525 20.23 -24.04 -1.61
C SER A 525 20.57 -23.07 -0.50
N THR A 526 21.85 -22.94 -0.17
CA THR A 526 22.36 -21.97 0.79
C THR A 526 22.88 -20.73 0.06
N ARG A 527 22.69 -19.55 0.66
CA ARG A 527 23.23 -18.32 0.09
C ARG A 527 24.71 -18.22 0.46
N VAL A 528 25.58 -18.03 -0.53
CA VAL A 528 27.05 -18.02 -0.34
C VAL A 528 27.50 -16.92 0.63
N GLU A 529 26.77 -15.82 0.74
CA GLU A 529 27.07 -14.73 1.68
C GLU A 529 26.73 -15.09 3.13
N ASP A 530 25.73 -15.92 3.35
CA ASP A 530 25.29 -16.35 4.69
C ASP A 530 26.23 -17.43 5.24
N GLU A 531 26.73 -18.35 4.38
CA GLU A 531 27.76 -19.33 4.73
C GLU A 531 29.04 -18.64 5.26
N ALA A 532 29.48 -17.56 4.60
CA ALA A 532 30.67 -16.82 5.02
C ALA A 532 30.48 -16.10 6.39
N ILE A 533 29.25 -15.74 6.75
CA ILE A 533 28.91 -15.13 8.04
C ILE A 533 28.89 -16.21 9.13
N GLU A 534 28.35 -17.39 8.86
CA GLU A 534 28.35 -18.53 9.79
C GLU A 534 29.78 -19.01 10.08
N GLU A 535 30.61 -19.18 9.06
CA GLU A 535 32.03 -19.56 9.23
C GLU A 535 32.81 -18.54 10.11
N ILE A 536 32.54 -17.24 9.99
CA ILE A 536 33.18 -16.21 10.82
C ILE A 536 32.66 -16.29 12.27
N SER A 537 31.38 -16.59 12.47
CA SER A 537 30.78 -16.69 13.80
C SER A 537 31.23 -17.94 14.57
N GLU A 538 31.52 -19.04 13.89
CA GLU A 538 32.05 -20.27 14.48
C GLU A 538 33.56 -20.18 14.78
N SER A 539 34.28 -19.27 14.09
CA SER A 539 35.72 -19.08 14.28
C SER A 539 36.06 -18.03 15.36
N SER A 540 35.08 -17.32 15.93
CA SER A 540 35.22 -16.29 16.97
C SER A 540 34.67 -16.75 18.31
#